data_ba916041f9026dd7b383f75574b3e4d4
#
_entry.id   ba916041f9026dd7b383f75574b3e4d4
#
_cell.length_a   1.000
_cell.length_b   1.000
_cell.length_c   1.000
_cell.angle_alpha   90.00
_cell.angle_beta   90.00
_cell.angle_gamma   90.00
#
_symmetry.space_group_name_H-M   'P 1'
#
loop_
_entity.id
_entity.type
_entity.pdbx_description
1 polymer ?
#
loop_
_entity_poly.entity_id
_entity_poly.type
_entity_poly.pdbx_seq_one_letter_code
_entity_poly.pdbx_strand_id
1 'polypeptide(L)'
;MLTNEKSSLSRPFYGWRILGLAIITGGLTGPGQTIGVSIFVDHFISDLGISRSGVSTAYLIGTLIAALGLPRIGQQIDRVGVRRAMTAVGIAFGIALVVMSGVQGFVTLTIGFMLIRLFGQGSLMLTSTVAVTLWFEKRRGTVLGIFATGTAVLMSLVPVGLSLVIAGFGWRVAWLVSAVIIWMVVIPIARFGLIDRPSDVDQVPDGPKPIKARTPKEHAGADATRKEALRTKRFWVLLGSSATVGMLSTALNFHQISLLTDAGLTATEAAVMFLPQVVGAAVAGLLFGFLSDRLTGRWLIPMGMGLLIISLFAAANLTPGISIVLYAVSLGAAGGATRSVSATLLPRWFGVRHIGEIQGTASFVNVASTALGPVAFALARSATGGYGGAAMWFILLPLAAGIVATTIRPMPPPR
;
A
#
# COMPACT_ATOMS: atom_id res chain seq x y z
N MET A 1 -34.16 -46.85 -10.36
CA MET A 1 -32.85 -46.16 -10.49
C MET A 1 -32.96 -44.78 -9.86
N LEU A 2 -32.74 -44.69 -8.55
CA LEU A 2 -32.69 -43.44 -7.80
C LEU A 2 -31.23 -43.09 -7.60
N THR A 3 -30.67 -42.33 -8.53
CA THR A 3 -29.28 -41.90 -8.53
C THR A 3 -29.10 -40.68 -7.63
N ASN A 4 -28.50 -40.90 -6.55
CA ASN A 4 -27.47 -40.12 -5.80
C ASN A 4 -27.38 -38.61 -6.07
N GLU A 5 -28.40 -37.83 -5.68
CA GLU A 5 -28.36 -36.38 -5.60
C GLU A 5 -28.02 -35.89 -4.18
N LYS A 6 -27.29 -36.66 -3.39
CA LYS A 6 -26.84 -36.26 -2.05
C LYS A 6 -25.32 -36.16 -2.03
N SER A 7 -24.80 -34.99 -2.24
CA SER A 7 -23.61 -34.37 -1.59
C SER A 7 -22.90 -33.33 -2.47
N SER A 8 -23.59 -32.32 -2.97
CA SER A 8 -22.92 -31.03 -3.19
C SER A 8 -23.11 -30.18 -1.92
N LEU A 9 -22.59 -30.64 -0.79
CA LEU A 9 -22.28 -29.74 0.30
C LEU A 9 -21.44 -28.62 -0.32
N SER A 10 -22.02 -27.44 -0.48
CA SER A 10 -21.38 -26.29 -1.07
C SER A 10 -20.09 -26.02 -0.32
N ARG A 11 -18.95 -26.36 -0.96
CA ARG A 11 -17.63 -26.09 -0.36
C ARG A 11 -17.60 -24.59 -0.02
N PRO A 12 -17.18 -24.21 1.20
CA PRO A 12 -17.13 -22.81 1.58
C PRO A 12 -16.29 -22.02 0.58
N PHE A 13 -16.69 -20.80 0.29
CA PHE A 13 -16.00 -19.95 -0.67
C PHE A 13 -14.56 -19.72 -0.24
N TYR A 14 -13.63 -20.20 -1.03
CA TYR A 14 -12.21 -20.18 -0.72
C TYR A 14 -11.61 -18.76 -0.70
N GLY A 15 -12.29 -17.78 -1.33
CA GLY A 15 -11.86 -16.38 -1.38
C GLY A 15 -11.63 -15.76 0.01
N TRP A 16 -12.41 -16.15 1.03
CA TRP A 16 -12.17 -15.66 2.41
C TRP A 16 -10.85 -16.17 3.00
N ARG A 17 -10.46 -17.39 2.64
CA ARG A 17 -9.15 -17.92 3.03
C ARG A 17 -8.03 -17.16 2.32
N ILE A 18 -8.20 -16.86 1.03
CA ILE A 18 -7.24 -16.02 0.27
C ILE A 18 -7.10 -14.65 0.93
N LEU A 19 -8.21 -14.02 1.34
CA LEU A 19 -8.18 -12.73 2.03
C LEU A 19 -7.35 -12.81 3.32
N GLY A 20 -7.60 -13.80 4.18
CA GLY A 20 -6.85 -13.98 5.44
C GLY A 20 -5.35 -14.17 5.18
N LEU A 21 -4.99 -15.03 4.21
CA LEU A 21 -3.59 -15.28 3.84
C LEU A 21 -2.93 -14.03 3.23
N ALA A 22 -3.65 -13.27 2.41
CA ALA A 22 -3.18 -12.02 1.83
C ALA A 22 -2.95 -10.94 2.91
N ILE A 23 -3.81 -10.84 3.93
CA ILE A 23 -3.62 -9.94 5.08
C ILE A 23 -2.31 -10.28 5.81
N ILE A 24 -2.06 -11.56 6.07
CA ILE A 24 -0.83 -11.99 6.73
C ILE A 24 0.40 -11.62 5.87
N THR A 25 0.41 -11.99 4.59
CA THR A 25 1.55 -11.69 3.70
C THR A 25 1.74 -10.19 3.48
N GLY A 26 0.64 -9.42 3.40
CA GLY A 26 0.67 -7.97 3.34
C GLY A 26 1.25 -7.34 4.62
N GLY A 27 0.87 -7.81 5.81
CA GLY A 27 1.42 -7.37 7.09
C GLY A 27 2.92 -7.64 7.21
N LEU A 28 3.37 -8.78 6.70
CA LEU A 28 4.79 -9.16 6.69
C LEU A 28 5.67 -8.34 5.73
N THR A 29 5.11 -7.42 4.94
CA THR A 29 5.91 -6.44 4.21
C THR A 29 6.59 -5.42 5.12
N GLY A 30 6.18 -5.33 6.40
CA GLY A 30 6.60 -4.35 7.38
C GLY A 30 8.11 -4.06 7.44
N PRO A 31 9.01 -5.06 7.48
CA PRO A 31 10.45 -4.80 7.46
C PRO A 31 10.96 -4.04 6.22
N GLY A 32 10.27 -4.16 5.08
CA GLY A 32 10.55 -3.41 3.85
C GLY A 32 9.85 -2.04 3.78
N GLN A 33 8.99 -1.70 4.72
CA GLN A 33 8.26 -0.45 4.78
C GLN A 33 9.03 0.65 5.54
N THR A 34 8.68 1.90 5.31
CA THR A 34 9.31 3.05 5.98
C THR A 34 9.25 2.92 7.50
N ILE A 35 8.12 2.47 8.03
CA ILE A 35 7.91 2.26 9.47
C ILE A 35 8.83 1.18 10.06
N GLY A 36 9.10 0.11 9.31
CA GLY A 36 10.05 -0.92 9.73
C GLY A 36 11.51 -0.46 9.65
N VAL A 37 11.85 0.30 8.59
CA VAL A 37 13.21 0.84 8.41
C VAL A 37 13.54 1.91 9.45
N SER A 38 12.57 2.73 9.87
CA SER A 38 12.80 3.88 10.75
C SER A 38 13.49 3.53 12.07
N ILE A 39 13.23 2.35 12.64
CA ILE A 39 13.85 1.89 13.89
C ILE A 39 15.33 1.49 13.75
N PHE A 40 15.81 1.26 12.51
CA PHE A 40 17.22 0.92 12.27
C PHE A 40 18.09 2.14 11.96
N VAL A 41 17.51 3.32 11.71
CA VAL A 41 18.23 4.49 11.20
C VAL A 41 19.36 4.90 12.14
N ASP A 42 19.11 4.97 13.45
CA ASP A 42 20.12 5.39 14.42
C ASP A 42 21.25 4.34 14.54
N HIS A 43 20.93 3.06 14.40
CA HIS A 43 21.92 1.99 14.34
C HIS A 43 22.79 2.06 13.08
N PHE A 44 22.24 2.44 11.93
CA PHE A 44 23.03 2.66 10.71
C PHE A 44 23.97 3.86 10.88
N ILE A 45 23.51 4.92 11.56
CA ILE A 45 24.34 6.10 11.84
C ILE A 45 25.51 5.73 12.75
N SER A 46 25.22 5.05 13.89
CA SER A 46 26.24 4.70 14.88
C SER A 46 27.26 3.68 14.39
N ASP A 47 26.78 2.60 13.76
CA ASP A 47 27.62 1.44 13.45
C ASP A 47 28.33 1.55 12.09
N LEU A 48 27.72 2.26 11.12
CA LEU A 48 28.29 2.40 9.78
C LEU A 48 29.01 3.73 9.57
N GLY A 49 28.96 4.65 10.55
CA GLY A 49 29.57 5.98 10.45
C GLY A 49 28.97 6.85 9.34
N ILE A 50 27.70 6.60 8.95
CA ILE A 50 27.00 7.33 7.90
C ILE A 50 26.16 8.43 8.54
N SER A 51 26.22 9.64 7.98
CA SER A 51 25.39 10.74 8.48
C SER A 51 23.89 10.44 8.27
N ARG A 52 23.01 11.06 9.05
CA ARG A 52 21.54 10.95 8.89
C ARG A 52 21.09 11.31 7.47
N SER A 53 21.69 12.34 6.87
CA SER A 53 21.43 12.71 5.48
C SER A 53 21.91 11.62 4.51
N GLY A 54 23.05 10.99 4.80
CA GLY A 54 23.56 9.85 4.02
C GLY A 54 22.59 8.67 4.03
N VAL A 55 22.09 8.27 5.21
CA VAL A 55 21.09 7.19 5.32
C VAL A 55 19.81 7.54 4.53
N SER A 56 19.32 8.80 4.65
CA SER A 56 18.14 9.27 3.92
C SER A 56 18.37 9.27 2.41
N THR A 57 19.57 9.64 1.95
CA THR A 57 19.94 9.64 0.54
C THR A 57 20.05 8.20 -0.01
N ALA A 58 20.66 7.28 0.75
CA ALA A 58 20.69 5.86 0.39
C ALA A 58 19.29 5.29 0.26
N TYR A 59 18.39 5.62 1.20
CA TYR A 59 16.99 5.22 1.17
C TYR A 59 16.24 5.80 -0.04
N LEU A 60 16.44 7.08 -0.36
CA LEU A 60 15.84 7.74 -1.53
C LEU A 60 16.27 7.04 -2.83
N ILE A 61 17.58 6.90 -3.03
CA ILE A 61 18.14 6.29 -4.24
C ILE A 61 17.65 4.84 -4.37
N GLY A 62 17.79 4.04 -3.30
CA GLY A 62 17.34 2.65 -3.28
C GLY A 62 15.85 2.52 -3.60
N THR A 63 15.00 3.39 -3.03
CA THR A 63 13.56 3.39 -3.26
C THR A 63 13.21 3.74 -4.71
N LEU A 64 13.86 4.76 -5.31
CA LEU A 64 13.61 5.14 -6.69
C LEU A 64 14.02 4.04 -7.67
N ILE A 65 15.19 3.41 -7.47
CA ILE A 65 15.62 2.29 -8.30
C ILE A 65 14.66 1.10 -8.15
N ALA A 66 14.24 0.78 -6.92
CA ALA A 66 13.29 -0.29 -6.66
C ALA A 66 11.96 -0.08 -7.39
N ALA A 67 11.46 1.16 -7.41
CA ALA A 67 10.22 1.51 -8.09
C ALA A 67 10.23 1.15 -9.58
N LEU A 68 11.36 1.30 -10.28
CA LEU A 68 11.51 0.95 -11.69
C LEU A 68 11.30 -0.54 -11.99
N GLY A 69 11.51 -1.41 -11.00
CA GLY A 69 11.32 -2.85 -11.13
C GLY A 69 9.84 -3.30 -11.07
N LEU A 70 8.96 -2.51 -10.43
CA LEU A 70 7.60 -2.93 -10.11
C LEU A 70 6.72 -3.25 -11.33
N PRO A 71 6.78 -2.52 -12.46
CA PRO A 71 6.00 -2.90 -13.62
C PRO A 71 6.38 -4.27 -14.20
N ARG A 72 7.67 -4.63 -14.15
CA ARG A 72 8.14 -5.96 -14.58
C ARG A 72 7.66 -7.06 -13.64
N ILE A 73 7.65 -6.80 -12.34
CA ILE A 73 7.08 -7.75 -11.36
C ILE A 73 5.58 -7.95 -11.63
N GLY A 74 4.83 -6.88 -11.91
CA GLY A 74 3.42 -6.97 -12.28
C GLY A 74 3.19 -7.86 -13.51
N GLN A 75 3.99 -7.70 -14.57
CA GLN A 75 3.95 -8.57 -15.75
C GLN A 75 4.23 -10.04 -15.41
N GLN A 76 5.20 -10.29 -14.51
CA GLN A 76 5.50 -11.66 -14.11
C GLN A 76 4.33 -12.29 -13.33
N ILE A 77 3.66 -11.52 -12.46
CA ILE A 77 2.46 -12.02 -11.76
C ILE A 77 1.39 -12.46 -12.76
N ASP A 78 1.12 -11.67 -13.80
CA ASP A 78 0.13 -11.99 -14.82
C ASP A 78 0.52 -13.24 -15.65
N ARG A 79 1.82 -13.46 -15.89
CA ARG A 79 2.33 -14.58 -16.69
C ARG A 79 2.40 -15.89 -15.93
N VAL A 80 2.93 -15.86 -14.70
CA VAL A 80 3.23 -17.12 -13.97
C VAL A 80 2.19 -17.45 -12.90
N GLY A 81 1.23 -16.55 -12.63
CA GLY A 81 0.24 -16.66 -11.56
C GLY A 81 0.74 -16.13 -10.22
N VAL A 82 -0.20 -15.82 -9.33
CA VAL A 82 0.08 -15.20 -8.01
C VAL A 82 0.87 -16.15 -7.11
N ARG A 83 0.55 -17.45 -7.13
CA ARG A 83 1.17 -18.47 -6.30
C ARG A 83 2.68 -18.58 -6.55
N ARG A 84 3.09 -18.70 -7.82
CA ARG A 84 4.51 -18.80 -8.19
C ARG A 84 5.22 -17.47 -7.99
N ALA A 85 4.58 -16.38 -8.36
CA ALA A 85 5.14 -15.03 -8.18
C ALA A 85 5.39 -14.73 -6.69
N MET A 86 4.41 -14.99 -5.79
CA MET A 86 4.58 -14.75 -4.36
C MET A 86 5.66 -15.65 -3.75
N THR A 87 5.79 -16.90 -4.20
CA THR A 87 6.88 -17.78 -3.75
C THR A 87 8.25 -17.19 -4.11
N ALA A 88 8.43 -16.77 -5.36
CA ALA A 88 9.69 -16.16 -5.82
C ALA A 88 9.99 -14.85 -5.08
N VAL A 89 8.98 -14.00 -4.89
CA VAL A 89 9.09 -12.74 -4.14
C VAL A 89 9.42 -13.01 -2.68
N GLY A 90 8.80 -13.99 -2.03
CA GLY A 90 9.09 -14.36 -0.64
C GLY A 90 10.54 -14.84 -0.46
N ILE A 91 11.04 -15.66 -1.38
CA ILE A 91 12.45 -16.09 -1.38
C ILE A 91 13.37 -14.87 -1.54
N ALA A 92 13.12 -14.04 -2.56
CA ALA A 92 13.92 -12.86 -2.85
C ALA A 92 13.88 -11.82 -1.70
N PHE A 93 12.73 -11.63 -1.06
CA PHE A 93 12.61 -10.72 0.07
C PHE A 93 13.39 -11.22 1.30
N GLY A 94 13.32 -12.52 1.63
CA GLY A 94 14.15 -13.07 2.68
C GLY A 94 15.65 -12.91 2.39
N ILE A 95 16.11 -13.14 1.15
CA ILE A 95 17.48 -12.86 0.73
C ILE A 95 17.83 -11.37 0.91
N ALA A 96 16.92 -10.46 0.53
CA ALA A 96 17.12 -9.02 0.71
C ALA A 96 17.32 -8.65 2.19
N LEU A 97 16.58 -9.29 3.10
CA LEU A 97 16.72 -9.07 4.54
C LEU A 97 18.05 -9.64 5.08
N VAL A 98 18.53 -10.78 4.56
CA VAL A 98 19.87 -11.29 4.87
C VAL A 98 20.94 -10.31 4.39
N VAL A 99 20.81 -9.75 3.18
CA VAL A 99 21.73 -8.72 2.67
C VAL A 99 21.74 -7.50 3.59
N MET A 100 20.57 -7.07 4.10
CA MET A 100 20.48 -5.95 5.05
C MET A 100 21.24 -6.22 6.36
N SER A 101 21.31 -7.45 6.83
CA SER A 101 22.09 -7.79 8.03
C SER A 101 23.60 -7.61 7.84
N GLY A 102 24.08 -7.71 6.61
CA GLY A 102 25.50 -7.63 6.24
C GLY A 102 25.97 -6.28 5.71
N VAL A 103 25.13 -5.22 5.76
CA VAL A 103 25.53 -3.89 5.26
C VAL A 103 26.66 -3.28 6.07
N GLN A 104 27.63 -2.65 5.38
CA GLN A 104 28.86 -2.11 5.98
C GLN A 104 29.12 -0.64 5.65
N GLY A 105 28.35 -0.03 4.75
CA GLY A 105 28.56 1.35 4.34
C GLY A 105 27.47 1.84 3.39
N PHE A 106 27.62 3.07 2.89
CA PHE A 106 26.62 3.77 2.08
C PHE A 106 26.14 2.97 0.85
N VAL A 107 27.07 2.39 0.09
CA VAL A 107 26.74 1.66 -1.15
C VAL A 107 25.96 0.38 -0.84
N THR A 108 26.44 -0.43 0.11
CA THR A 108 25.78 -1.67 0.50
C THR A 108 24.42 -1.41 1.15
N LEU A 109 24.28 -0.32 1.92
CA LEU A 109 23.03 0.12 2.49
C LEU A 109 22.02 0.57 1.39
N THR A 110 22.50 1.28 0.37
CA THR A 110 21.67 1.68 -0.78
C THR A 110 21.14 0.46 -1.53
N ILE A 111 22.00 -0.54 -1.78
CA ILE A 111 21.60 -1.81 -2.41
C ILE A 111 20.60 -2.55 -1.51
N GLY A 112 20.86 -2.62 -0.22
CA GLY A 112 19.93 -3.23 0.74
C GLY A 112 18.56 -2.57 0.72
N PHE A 113 18.51 -1.24 0.77
CA PHE A 113 17.25 -0.49 0.65
C PHE A 113 16.56 -0.76 -0.68
N MET A 114 17.28 -0.77 -1.81
CA MET A 114 16.71 -1.11 -3.11
C MET A 114 16.02 -2.48 -3.06
N LEU A 115 16.68 -3.49 -2.51
CA LEU A 115 16.16 -4.86 -2.47
C LEU A 115 14.94 -4.99 -1.55
N ILE A 116 14.97 -4.47 -0.32
CA ILE A 116 13.84 -4.57 0.61
C ILE A 116 12.64 -3.73 0.15
N ARG A 117 12.88 -2.61 -0.53
CA ARG A 117 11.81 -1.78 -1.10
C ARG A 117 11.18 -2.45 -2.31
N LEU A 118 11.98 -3.08 -3.18
CA LEU A 118 11.48 -3.80 -4.33
C LEU A 118 10.67 -5.03 -3.90
N PHE A 119 11.25 -5.91 -3.10
CA PHE A 119 10.63 -7.20 -2.80
C PHE A 119 9.64 -7.14 -1.64
N GLY A 120 9.91 -6.34 -0.59
CA GLY A 120 9.03 -6.20 0.58
C GLY A 120 7.88 -5.24 0.29
N GLN A 121 8.15 -3.94 0.23
CA GLN A 121 7.11 -2.93 0.07
C GLN A 121 6.39 -3.04 -1.27
N GLY A 122 7.12 -3.23 -2.36
CA GLY A 122 6.54 -3.25 -3.70
C GLY A 122 5.93 -4.61 -4.04
N SER A 123 6.77 -5.61 -4.25
CA SER A 123 6.36 -6.87 -4.89
C SER A 123 5.49 -7.75 -4.02
N LEU A 124 5.79 -7.92 -2.72
CA LEU A 124 4.98 -8.75 -1.83
C LEU A 124 3.61 -8.12 -1.56
N MET A 125 3.54 -6.82 -1.38
CA MET A 125 2.27 -6.10 -1.27
C MET A 125 1.46 -6.20 -2.56
N LEU A 126 2.11 -6.04 -3.72
CA LEU A 126 1.47 -6.15 -5.04
C LEU A 126 0.86 -7.55 -5.24
N THR A 127 1.63 -8.62 -4.99
CA THR A 127 1.13 -10.00 -5.13
C THR A 127 -0.03 -10.29 -4.18
N SER A 128 0.03 -9.79 -2.92
CA SER A 128 -1.06 -9.94 -1.95
C SER A 128 -2.34 -9.22 -2.41
N THR A 129 -2.21 -8.01 -2.95
CA THR A 129 -3.35 -7.24 -3.47
C THR A 129 -3.97 -7.91 -4.70
N VAL A 130 -3.14 -8.38 -5.64
CA VAL A 130 -3.61 -9.08 -6.85
C VAL A 130 -4.31 -10.38 -6.47
N ALA A 131 -3.79 -11.15 -5.51
CA ALA A 131 -4.44 -12.36 -5.01
C ALA A 131 -5.90 -12.10 -4.60
N VAL A 132 -6.14 -11.08 -3.77
CA VAL A 132 -7.49 -10.70 -3.35
C VAL A 132 -8.34 -10.23 -4.54
N THR A 133 -7.77 -9.41 -5.43
CA THR A 133 -8.46 -8.82 -6.58
C THR A 133 -9.05 -9.87 -7.52
N LEU A 134 -8.36 -11.00 -7.71
CA LEU A 134 -8.79 -12.08 -8.60
C LEU A 134 -9.96 -12.90 -8.03
N TRP A 135 -10.13 -12.95 -6.71
CA TRP A 135 -11.16 -13.75 -6.04
C TRP A 135 -12.47 -13.00 -5.79
N PHE A 136 -12.44 -11.66 -5.82
CA PHE A 136 -13.62 -10.84 -5.51
C PHE A 136 -13.90 -9.84 -6.64
N GLU A 137 -15.16 -9.75 -7.04
CA GLU A 137 -15.63 -8.86 -8.10
C GLU A 137 -16.72 -7.91 -7.58
N LYS A 138 -17.85 -8.44 -7.12
CA LYS A 138 -19.00 -7.65 -6.65
C LYS A 138 -18.71 -6.89 -5.36
N ARG A 139 -17.97 -7.52 -4.43
CA ARG A 139 -17.62 -6.97 -3.11
C ARG A 139 -16.16 -6.53 -3.04
N ARG A 140 -15.50 -6.34 -4.19
CA ARG A 140 -14.06 -6.04 -4.27
C ARG A 140 -13.66 -4.85 -3.41
N GLY A 141 -14.42 -3.75 -3.43
CA GLY A 141 -14.14 -2.56 -2.64
C GLY A 141 -14.13 -2.84 -1.14
N THR A 142 -15.17 -3.47 -0.63
CA THR A 142 -15.28 -3.84 0.79
C THR A 142 -14.16 -4.80 1.21
N VAL A 143 -13.90 -5.83 0.40
CA VAL A 143 -12.89 -6.85 0.72
C VAL A 143 -11.47 -6.26 0.69
N LEU A 144 -11.17 -5.40 -0.27
CA LEU A 144 -9.89 -4.69 -0.31
C LEU A 144 -9.76 -3.65 0.80
N GLY A 145 -10.87 -3.08 1.28
CA GLY A 145 -10.91 -2.27 2.50
C GLY A 145 -10.54 -3.09 3.75
N ILE A 146 -11.11 -4.31 3.90
CA ILE A 146 -10.76 -5.25 4.98
C ILE A 146 -9.28 -5.67 4.86
N PHE A 147 -8.82 -6.00 3.65
CA PHE A 147 -7.41 -6.31 3.39
C PHE A 147 -6.48 -5.18 3.81
N ALA A 148 -6.77 -3.94 3.40
CA ALA A 148 -5.95 -2.78 3.73
C ALA A 148 -5.90 -2.52 5.25
N THR A 149 -7.05 -2.64 5.94
CA THR A 149 -7.15 -2.46 7.39
C THR A 149 -6.41 -3.58 8.14
N GLY A 150 -6.67 -4.84 7.79
CA GLY A 150 -6.01 -5.98 8.43
C GLY A 150 -4.48 -5.95 8.24
N THR A 151 -4.03 -5.61 7.02
CA THR A 151 -2.62 -5.42 6.71
C THR A 151 -2.00 -4.30 7.54
N ALA A 152 -2.68 -3.15 7.68
CA ALA A 152 -2.18 -2.01 8.46
C ALA A 152 -2.04 -2.36 9.95
N VAL A 153 -3.01 -3.10 10.52
CA VAL A 153 -2.95 -3.59 11.90
C VAL A 153 -1.74 -4.50 12.11
N LEU A 154 -1.56 -5.52 11.25
CA LEU A 154 -0.41 -6.42 11.38
C LEU A 154 0.92 -5.68 11.17
N MET A 155 0.98 -4.75 10.23
CA MET A 155 2.18 -3.96 9.95
C MET A 155 2.56 -3.07 11.14
N SER A 156 1.59 -2.55 11.90
CA SER A 156 1.86 -1.73 13.08
C SER A 156 2.53 -2.48 14.23
N LEU A 157 2.43 -3.82 14.25
CA LEU A 157 3.10 -4.68 15.24
C LEU A 157 4.57 -4.93 14.90
N VAL A 158 4.97 -4.74 13.64
CA VAL A 158 6.34 -5.05 13.18
C VAL A 158 7.41 -4.23 13.91
N PRO A 159 7.28 -2.90 14.09
CA PRO A 159 8.26 -2.11 14.83
C PRO A 159 8.45 -2.59 16.26
N VAL A 160 7.36 -2.97 16.94
CA VAL A 160 7.39 -3.47 18.32
C VAL A 160 8.19 -4.77 18.38
N GLY A 161 7.85 -5.74 17.53
CA GLY A 161 8.57 -7.02 17.48
C GLY A 161 10.06 -6.85 17.15
N LEU A 162 10.37 -6.00 16.16
CA LEU A 162 11.74 -5.73 15.78
C LEU A 162 12.53 -5.02 16.89
N SER A 163 11.93 -4.06 17.60
CA SER A 163 12.58 -3.36 18.73
C SER A 163 12.97 -4.33 19.85
N LEU A 164 12.12 -5.32 20.16
CA LEU A 164 12.44 -6.35 21.15
C LEU A 164 13.64 -7.22 20.72
N VAL A 165 13.68 -7.62 19.45
CA VAL A 165 14.81 -8.40 18.90
C VAL A 165 16.09 -7.56 18.89
N ILE A 166 16.01 -6.28 18.50
CA ILE A 166 17.16 -5.36 18.49
C ILE A 166 17.73 -5.20 19.90
N ALA A 167 16.87 -5.01 20.90
CA ALA A 167 17.30 -4.81 22.30
C ALA A 167 18.02 -6.04 22.86
N GLY A 168 17.61 -7.26 22.48
CA GLY A 168 18.21 -8.50 22.99
C GLY A 168 19.40 -9.00 22.19
N PHE A 169 19.39 -8.82 20.86
CA PHE A 169 20.31 -9.49 19.93
C PHE A 169 20.99 -8.56 18.91
N GLY A 170 20.66 -7.28 18.93
CA GLY A 170 21.17 -6.29 17.99
C GLY A 170 20.45 -6.28 16.64
N TRP A 171 20.66 -5.18 15.90
CA TRP A 171 19.91 -4.87 14.68
C TRP A 171 20.21 -5.81 13.51
N ARG A 172 21.44 -6.37 13.41
CA ARG A 172 21.78 -7.33 12.36
C ARG A 172 21.00 -8.62 12.51
N VAL A 173 20.87 -9.11 13.74
CA VAL A 173 20.07 -10.32 14.05
C VAL A 173 18.59 -10.07 13.79
N ALA A 174 18.07 -8.86 14.04
CA ALA A 174 16.68 -8.52 13.76
C ALA A 174 16.35 -8.66 12.26
N TRP A 175 17.27 -8.34 11.35
CA TRP A 175 17.10 -8.59 9.92
C TRP A 175 17.10 -10.09 9.58
N LEU A 176 17.99 -10.89 10.19
CA LEU A 176 18.02 -12.34 10.00
C LEU A 176 16.76 -13.02 10.52
N VAL A 177 16.28 -12.64 11.70
CA VAL A 177 15.01 -13.13 12.26
C VAL A 177 13.85 -12.79 11.32
N SER A 178 13.83 -11.57 10.80
CA SER A 178 12.81 -11.17 9.79
C SER A 178 12.89 -12.05 8.55
N ALA A 179 14.07 -12.35 8.03
CA ALA A 179 14.26 -13.23 6.88
C ALA A 179 13.68 -14.63 7.13
N VAL A 180 13.99 -15.21 8.28
CA VAL A 180 13.48 -16.54 8.68
C VAL A 180 11.95 -16.51 8.76
N ILE A 181 11.36 -15.48 9.40
CA ILE A 181 9.90 -15.34 9.49
C ILE A 181 9.28 -15.25 8.09
N ILE A 182 9.85 -14.44 7.18
CA ILE A 182 9.36 -14.32 5.81
C ILE A 182 9.38 -15.69 5.12
N TRP A 183 10.48 -16.41 5.18
CA TRP A 183 10.58 -17.73 4.55
C TRP A 183 9.63 -18.77 5.18
N MET A 184 9.54 -18.80 6.50
CA MET A 184 8.69 -19.76 7.22
C MET A 184 7.20 -19.49 7.07
N VAL A 185 6.79 -18.24 6.78
CA VAL A 185 5.37 -17.89 6.68
C VAL A 185 4.95 -17.66 5.23
N VAL A 186 5.66 -16.81 4.47
CA VAL A 186 5.24 -16.43 3.12
C VAL A 186 5.35 -17.59 2.14
N ILE A 187 6.44 -18.38 2.21
CA ILE A 187 6.65 -19.49 1.26
C ILE A 187 5.59 -20.60 1.45
N PRO A 188 5.30 -21.10 2.67
CA PRO A 188 4.22 -22.06 2.87
C PRO A 188 2.84 -21.51 2.49
N ILE A 189 2.53 -20.27 2.83
CA ILE A 189 1.28 -19.62 2.39
C ILE A 189 1.19 -19.63 0.87
N ALA A 190 2.22 -19.17 0.17
CA ALA A 190 2.24 -19.14 -1.29
C ALA A 190 2.14 -20.54 -1.89
N ARG A 191 2.87 -21.53 -1.36
CA ARG A 191 2.97 -22.87 -1.94
C ARG A 191 1.75 -23.74 -1.68
N PHE A 192 1.15 -23.65 -0.50
CA PHE A 192 0.10 -24.56 -0.02
C PHE A 192 -1.23 -23.86 0.28
N GLY A 193 -1.21 -22.55 0.51
CA GLY A 193 -2.40 -21.77 0.88
C GLY A 193 -3.03 -21.01 -0.28
N LEU A 194 -2.27 -20.60 -1.29
CA LEU A 194 -2.81 -19.84 -2.41
C LEU A 194 -3.26 -20.73 -3.57
N ILE A 195 -4.33 -20.31 -4.19
CA ILE A 195 -4.85 -20.82 -5.47
C ILE A 195 -4.96 -19.61 -6.39
N ASP A 196 -4.48 -19.74 -7.64
CA ASP A 196 -4.36 -18.60 -8.54
C ASP A 196 -5.72 -18.01 -8.91
N ARG A 197 -6.69 -18.85 -9.25
CA ARG A 197 -8.01 -18.41 -9.71
C ARG A 197 -9.14 -19.23 -9.09
N PRO A 198 -10.32 -18.63 -8.89
CA PRO A 198 -11.51 -19.36 -8.45
C PRO A 198 -11.86 -20.55 -9.35
N SER A 199 -11.63 -20.43 -10.67
CA SER A 199 -11.86 -21.50 -11.66
C SER A 199 -11.06 -22.78 -11.40
N ASP A 200 -9.91 -22.67 -10.72
CA ASP A 200 -9.02 -23.81 -10.45
C ASP A 200 -9.60 -24.75 -9.37
N VAL A 201 -10.66 -24.32 -8.69
CA VAL A 201 -11.38 -25.08 -7.65
C VAL A 201 -12.90 -25.10 -7.89
N ASP A 202 -13.32 -24.97 -9.14
CA ASP A 202 -14.73 -24.95 -9.55
C ASP A 202 -15.60 -23.87 -8.89
N GLN A 203 -14.98 -22.73 -8.53
CA GLN A 203 -15.66 -21.55 -7.99
C GLN A 203 -15.65 -20.41 -9.02
N VAL A 204 -16.47 -19.40 -8.74
CA VAL A 204 -16.46 -18.11 -9.46
C VAL A 204 -16.15 -17.01 -8.46
N PRO A 205 -15.70 -15.83 -8.90
CA PRO A 205 -15.54 -14.69 -8.00
C PRO A 205 -16.80 -14.45 -7.17
N ASP A 206 -16.62 -14.15 -5.87
CA ASP A 206 -17.68 -13.94 -4.87
C ASP A 206 -18.49 -15.18 -4.44
N GLY A 207 -18.20 -16.38 -4.93
CA GLY A 207 -18.92 -17.56 -4.43
C GLY A 207 -18.80 -18.81 -5.26
N PRO A 208 -19.50 -19.89 -4.87
CA PRO A 208 -19.58 -21.10 -5.66
C PRO A 208 -20.35 -20.84 -6.95
N LYS A 209 -20.00 -21.57 -8.03
CA LYS A 209 -20.72 -21.50 -9.31
C LYS A 209 -22.22 -21.73 -9.10
N PRO A 210 -23.12 -20.89 -9.65
CA PRO A 210 -24.54 -21.22 -9.70
C PRO A 210 -24.72 -22.50 -10.52
N ILE A 211 -25.62 -23.39 -10.05
CA ILE A 211 -25.95 -24.69 -10.68
C ILE A 211 -26.46 -24.54 -12.14
N LYS A 212 -26.95 -23.38 -12.52
CA LYS A 212 -27.26 -23.03 -13.91
C LYS A 212 -26.08 -22.27 -14.49
N ALA A 213 -25.39 -22.90 -15.43
CA ALA A 213 -24.38 -22.27 -16.25
C ALA A 213 -24.95 -21.02 -16.93
N ARG A 214 -24.78 -19.87 -16.30
CA ARG A 214 -24.80 -18.62 -17.05
C ARG A 214 -23.55 -18.66 -17.91
N THR A 215 -23.74 -18.72 -19.22
CA THR A 215 -22.69 -18.34 -20.18
C THR A 215 -21.93 -17.18 -19.58
N PRO A 216 -20.58 -17.19 -19.55
CA PRO A 216 -19.82 -16.06 -19.08
C PRO A 216 -20.34 -14.87 -19.88
N LYS A 217 -21.10 -13.97 -19.23
CA LYS A 217 -21.30 -12.64 -19.80
C LYS A 217 -19.88 -12.12 -19.90
N GLU A 218 -19.40 -12.02 -21.13
CA GLU A 218 -18.21 -11.27 -21.44
C GLU A 218 -18.28 -10.00 -20.58
N HIS A 219 -17.28 -9.82 -19.72
CA HIS A 219 -17.23 -8.68 -18.83
C HIS A 219 -17.30 -7.46 -19.73
N ALA A 220 -18.31 -6.63 -19.57
CA ALA A 220 -18.60 -5.47 -20.40
C ALA A 220 -17.56 -4.33 -20.29
N GLY A 221 -16.35 -4.64 -19.83
CA GLY A 221 -15.16 -3.83 -19.89
C GLY A 221 -14.10 -4.68 -20.59
N ALA A 222 -13.67 -4.29 -21.78
CA ALA A 222 -12.56 -4.93 -22.45
C ALA A 222 -11.39 -5.03 -21.46
N ASP A 223 -10.81 -6.25 -21.30
CA ASP A 223 -9.58 -6.45 -20.53
C ASP A 223 -8.46 -5.62 -21.18
N ALA A 224 -8.25 -4.44 -20.65
CA ALA A 224 -7.29 -3.50 -21.19
C ALA A 224 -5.87 -3.95 -20.88
N THR A 225 -5.01 -3.86 -21.88
CA THR A 225 -3.56 -4.00 -21.72
C THR A 225 -3.01 -2.78 -20.97
N ARG A 226 -1.82 -2.90 -20.38
CA ARG A 226 -1.11 -1.76 -19.78
C ARG A 226 -0.99 -0.59 -20.76
N LYS A 227 -0.65 -0.86 -22.04
CA LYS A 227 -0.49 0.19 -23.06
C LYS A 227 -1.79 0.96 -23.30
N GLU A 228 -2.92 0.27 -23.29
CA GLU A 228 -4.24 0.89 -23.41
C GLU A 228 -4.60 1.67 -22.15
N ALA A 229 -4.37 1.12 -20.95
CA ALA A 229 -4.59 1.82 -19.70
C ALA A 229 -3.83 3.16 -19.63
N LEU A 230 -2.54 3.15 -19.98
CA LEU A 230 -1.67 4.35 -20.03
C LEU A 230 -2.16 5.45 -20.98
N ARG A 231 -2.97 5.12 -21.99
CA ARG A 231 -3.55 6.09 -22.92
C ARG A 231 -4.83 6.74 -22.39
N THR A 232 -5.36 6.29 -21.26
CA THR A 232 -6.61 6.80 -20.73
C THR A 232 -6.41 7.90 -19.70
N LYS A 233 -7.24 8.97 -19.79
CA LYS A 233 -7.26 10.04 -18.78
C LYS A 233 -7.58 9.51 -17.39
N ARG A 234 -8.46 8.49 -17.27
CA ARG A 234 -8.87 7.87 -15.99
C ARG A 234 -7.69 7.30 -15.23
N PHE A 235 -6.78 6.61 -15.92
CA PHE A 235 -5.58 6.04 -15.34
C PHE A 235 -4.70 7.13 -14.70
N TRP A 236 -4.37 8.17 -15.45
CA TRP A 236 -3.50 9.23 -14.96
C TRP A 236 -4.12 10.09 -13.85
N VAL A 237 -5.45 10.29 -13.88
CA VAL A 237 -6.14 11.01 -12.80
C VAL A 237 -6.09 10.19 -11.51
N LEU A 238 -6.35 8.87 -11.57
CA LEU A 238 -6.25 8.01 -10.39
C LEU A 238 -4.82 7.93 -9.87
N LEU A 239 -3.84 7.75 -10.75
CA LEU A 239 -2.43 7.70 -10.37
C LEU A 239 -1.93 9.03 -9.82
N GLY A 240 -2.26 10.14 -10.45
CA GLY A 240 -1.89 11.48 -9.99
C GLY A 240 -2.46 11.77 -8.61
N SER A 241 -3.71 11.39 -8.37
CA SER A 241 -4.34 11.51 -7.05
C SER A 241 -3.65 10.63 -6.01
N SER A 242 -3.35 9.37 -6.34
CA SER A 242 -2.62 8.45 -5.45
C SER A 242 -1.20 8.94 -5.18
N ALA A 243 -0.52 9.46 -6.19
CA ALA A 243 0.81 10.06 -6.08
C ALA A 243 0.81 11.30 -5.17
N THR A 244 -0.20 12.15 -5.29
CA THR A 244 -0.38 13.33 -4.42
C THR A 244 -0.53 12.91 -2.97
N VAL A 245 -1.42 11.94 -2.67
CA VAL A 245 -1.57 11.41 -1.30
C VAL A 245 -0.30 10.73 -0.83
N GLY A 246 0.33 9.90 -1.66
CA GLY A 246 1.57 9.20 -1.32
C GLY A 246 2.70 10.18 -0.98
N MET A 247 2.90 11.19 -1.80
CA MET A 247 3.92 12.23 -1.61
C MET A 247 3.67 13.02 -0.33
N LEU A 248 2.48 13.58 -0.18
CA LEU A 248 2.18 14.49 0.94
C LEU A 248 2.01 13.76 2.27
N SER A 249 1.42 12.56 2.29
CA SER A 249 1.36 11.74 3.51
C SER A 249 2.76 11.33 3.97
N THR A 250 3.65 10.97 3.05
CA THR A 250 5.04 10.63 3.42
C THR A 250 5.80 11.87 3.89
N ALA A 251 5.60 13.03 3.26
CA ALA A 251 6.18 14.29 3.70
C ALA A 251 5.76 14.65 5.11
N LEU A 252 4.45 14.68 5.38
CA LEU A 252 3.90 15.01 6.68
C LEU A 252 4.32 14.00 7.76
N ASN A 253 4.30 12.69 7.47
CA ASN A 253 4.74 11.67 8.40
C ASN A 253 6.24 11.75 8.71
N PHE A 254 7.07 12.09 7.72
CA PHE A 254 8.51 12.24 7.91
C PHE A 254 8.82 13.44 8.82
N HIS A 255 8.09 14.53 8.67
CA HIS A 255 8.27 15.75 9.45
C HIS A 255 7.35 15.84 10.68
N GLN A 256 6.52 14.82 10.96
CA GLN A 256 5.46 14.88 11.98
C GLN A 256 5.97 15.28 13.37
N ILE A 257 7.07 14.68 13.82
CA ILE A 257 7.63 15.01 15.14
C ILE A 257 7.99 16.49 15.21
N SER A 258 8.80 16.96 14.25
CA SER A 258 9.19 18.37 14.21
C SER A 258 8.00 19.32 14.06
N LEU A 259 7.05 18.98 13.19
CA LEU A 259 5.84 19.77 12.95
C LEU A 259 4.97 19.90 14.21
N LEU A 260 4.83 18.84 15.00
CA LEU A 260 4.02 18.84 16.22
C LEU A 260 4.79 19.39 17.42
N THR A 261 6.11 19.26 17.49
CA THR A 261 6.92 19.90 18.52
C THR A 261 7.00 21.41 18.32
N ASP A 262 7.06 21.90 17.07
CA ASP A 262 6.93 23.33 16.76
C ASP A 262 5.55 23.90 17.21
N ALA A 263 4.52 23.04 17.27
CA ALA A 263 3.18 23.38 17.78
C ALA A 263 3.03 23.22 19.31
N GLY A 264 4.12 22.92 20.03
CA GLY A 264 4.17 22.89 21.50
C GLY A 264 3.97 21.49 22.13
N LEU A 265 3.95 20.41 21.38
CA LEU A 265 3.92 19.04 21.92
C LEU A 265 5.34 18.57 22.28
N THR A 266 5.44 17.67 23.25
CA THR A 266 6.64 16.88 23.45
C THR A 266 6.82 15.88 22.30
N ALA A 267 8.04 15.39 22.08
CA ALA A 267 8.32 14.38 21.04
C ALA A 267 7.51 13.10 21.25
N THR A 268 7.26 12.71 22.51
CA THR A 268 6.43 11.54 22.85
C THR A 268 4.96 11.75 22.48
N GLU A 269 4.39 12.91 22.80
CA GLU A 269 3.02 13.25 22.43
C GLU A 269 2.87 13.32 20.90
N ALA A 270 3.85 13.88 20.21
CA ALA A 270 3.90 13.92 18.76
C ALA A 270 3.92 12.50 18.14
N ALA A 271 4.66 11.57 18.75
CA ALA A 271 4.68 10.17 18.32
C ALA A 271 3.34 9.46 18.57
N VAL A 272 2.66 9.75 19.69
CA VAL A 272 1.33 9.17 19.99
C VAL A 272 0.30 9.56 18.91
N MET A 273 0.47 10.69 18.22
CA MET A 273 -0.45 11.12 17.13
C MET A 273 -0.43 10.22 15.90
N PHE A 274 0.46 9.25 15.79
CA PHE A 274 0.34 8.18 14.81
C PHE A 274 -0.85 7.23 15.08
N LEU A 275 -1.31 7.08 16.33
CA LEU A 275 -2.45 6.22 16.67
C LEU A 275 -3.78 6.73 16.07
N PRO A 276 -4.20 7.99 16.27
CA PRO A 276 -5.35 8.57 15.58
C PRO A 276 -5.26 8.45 14.05
N GLN A 277 -4.06 8.55 13.49
CA GLN A 277 -3.83 8.35 12.05
C GLN A 277 -4.19 6.92 11.59
N VAL A 278 -3.75 5.90 12.34
CA VAL A 278 -4.08 4.50 12.02
C VAL A 278 -5.59 4.27 12.11
N VAL A 279 -6.26 4.83 13.12
CA VAL A 279 -7.72 4.75 13.26
C VAL A 279 -8.41 5.42 12.07
N GLY A 280 -8.01 6.65 11.72
CA GLY A 280 -8.53 7.35 10.56
C GLY A 280 -8.35 6.57 9.26
N ALA A 281 -7.17 5.96 9.07
CA ALA A 281 -6.87 5.14 7.90
C ALA A 281 -7.75 3.88 7.83
N ALA A 282 -7.97 3.20 8.95
CA ALA A 282 -8.79 2.00 9.04
C ALA A 282 -10.27 2.32 8.74
N VAL A 283 -10.81 3.32 9.41
CA VAL A 283 -12.23 3.73 9.22
C VAL A 283 -12.48 4.19 7.79
N ALA A 284 -11.63 5.09 7.27
CA ALA A 284 -11.78 5.57 5.90
C ALA A 284 -11.52 4.47 4.87
N GLY A 285 -10.57 3.56 5.12
CA GLY A 285 -10.31 2.42 4.25
C GLY A 285 -11.54 1.54 4.07
N LEU A 286 -12.23 1.19 5.16
CA LEU A 286 -13.48 0.41 5.13
C LEU A 286 -14.61 1.20 4.49
N LEU A 287 -14.80 2.46 4.89
CA LEU A 287 -15.87 3.33 4.37
C LEU A 287 -15.73 3.53 2.86
N PHE A 288 -14.55 3.91 2.39
CA PHE A 288 -14.31 4.13 0.96
C PHE A 288 -14.28 2.82 0.17
N GLY A 289 -13.88 1.71 0.79
CA GLY A 289 -14.06 0.38 0.22
C GLY A 289 -15.53 0.10 -0.08
N PHE A 290 -16.40 0.27 0.92
CA PHE A 290 -17.85 0.11 0.76
C PHE A 290 -18.45 1.12 -0.22
N LEU A 291 -18.07 2.40 -0.14
CA LEU A 291 -18.53 3.43 -1.08
C LEU A 291 -18.08 3.15 -2.52
N SER A 292 -16.90 2.53 -2.71
CA SER A 292 -16.39 2.17 -4.03
C SER A 292 -17.27 1.15 -4.75
N ASP A 293 -18.03 0.33 -4.03
CA ASP A 293 -18.96 -0.61 -4.63
C ASP A 293 -20.25 0.11 -5.13
N ARG A 294 -20.52 1.33 -4.67
CA ARG A 294 -21.76 2.10 -4.94
C ARG A 294 -21.55 3.36 -5.75
N LEU A 295 -20.42 4.04 -5.55
CA LEU A 295 -20.11 5.32 -6.16
C LEU A 295 -19.11 5.17 -7.32
N THR A 296 -19.07 6.21 -8.15
CA THR A 296 -18.09 6.29 -9.25
C THR A 296 -16.82 7.01 -8.78
N GLY A 297 -15.69 6.74 -9.45
CA GLY A 297 -14.41 7.39 -9.17
C GLY A 297 -14.45 8.93 -9.25
N ARG A 298 -15.39 9.48 -10.03
CA ARG A 298 -15.65 10.92 -10.13
C ARG A 298 -15.93 11.58 -8.78
N TRP A 299 -16.56 10.86 -7.84
CA TRP A 299 -16.88 11.37 -6.52
C TRP A 299 -15.91 10.87 -5.45
N LEU A 300 -15.47 9.62 -5.56
CA LEU A 300 -14.59 9.00 -4.57
C LEU A 300 -13.22 9.68 -4.48
N ILE A 301 -12.63 10.04 -5.64
CA ILE A 301 -11.32 10.68 -5.67
C ILE A 301 -11.36 12.08 -5.03
N PRO A 302 -12.29 13.00 -5.42
CA PRO A 302 -12.39 14.30 -4.75
C PRO A 302 -12.66 14.21 -3.25
N MET A 303 -13.46 13.25 -2.79
CA MET A 303 -13.70 13.04 -1.34
C MET A 303 -12.39 12.68 -0.63
N GLY A 304 -11.57 11.77 -1.20
CA GLY A 304 -10.25 11.44 -0.66
C GLY A 304 -9.28 12.62 -0.66
N MET A 305 -9.31 13.45 -1.72
CA MET A 305 -8.53 14.70 -1.79
C MET A 305 -8.99 15.71 -0.75
N GLY A 306 -10.30 15.80 -0.49
CA GLY A 306 -10.86 16.65 0.56
C GLY A 306 -10.32 16.30 1.95
N LEU A 307 -10.19 15.02 2.28
CA LEU A 307 -9.58 14.59 3.55
C LEU A 307 -8.11 15.05 3.67
N LEU A 308 -7.34 14.99 2.57
CA LEU A 308 -5.97 15.47 2.55
C LEU A 308 -5.89 17.00 2.67
N ILE A 309 -6.81 17.73 2.04
CA ILE A 309 -6.92 19.20 2.18
C ILE A 309 -7.22 19.57 3.64
N ILE A 310 -8.15 18.86 4.29
CA ILE A 310 -8.46 19.05 5.72
C ILE A 310 -7.19 18.84 6.57
N SER A 311 -6.42 17.77 6.29
CA SER A 311 -5.18 17.52 7.01
C SER A 311 -4.13 18.61 6.81
N LEU A 312 -3.91 19.06 5.58
CA LEU A 312 -2.95 20.12 5.27
C LEU A 312 -3.37 21.46 5.89
N PHE A 313 -4.66 21.78 5.85
CA PHE A 313 -5.21 22.99 6.48
C PHE A 313 -5.04 22.94 8.02
N ALA A 314 -5.33 21.80 8.64
CA ALA A 314 -5.09 21.58 10.06
C ALA A 314 -3.60 21.69 10.38
N ALA A 315 -2.71 21.10 9.56
CA ALA A 315 -1.26 21.18 9.70
C ALA A 315 -0.73 22.63 9.57
N ALA A 316 -1.40 23.45 8.77
CA ALA A 316 -1.05 24.88 8.64
C ALA A 316 -1.47 25.74 9.86
N ASN A 317 -2.46 25.29 10.61
CA ASN A 317 -3.08 26.03 11.73
C ASN A 317 -3.05 25.19 13.01
N LEU A 318 -1.92 24.54 13.31
CA LEU A 318 -1.78 23.70 14.48
C LEU A 318 -1.82 24.55 15.76
N THR A 319 -2.72 24.15 16.64
CA THR A 319 -2.80 24.63 18.03
C THR A 319 -3.01 23.42 18.94
N PRO A 320 -2.49 23.43 20.18
CA PRO A 320 -2.73 22.32 21.10
C PRO A 320 -4.24 22.01 21.24
N GLY A 321 -4.61 20.73 21.06
CA GLY A 321 -5.99 20.27 21.15
C GLY A 321 -6.53 19.66 19.86
N ILE A 322 -7.77 20.02 19.49
CA ILE A 322 -8.55 19.33 18.44
C ILE A 322 -7.90 19.40 17.04
N SER A 323 -7.17 20.50 16.74
CA SER A 323 -6.53 20.66 15.42
C SER A 323 -5.48 19.59 15.14
N ILE A 324 -4.73 19.16 16.17
CA ILE A 324 -3.73 18.11 16.07
C ILE A 324 -4.40 16.75 15.80
N VAL A 325 -5.49 16.46 16.50
CA VAL A 325 -6.26 15.22 16.28
C VAL A 325 -6.89 15.24 14.90
N LEU A 326 -7.44 16.37 14.47
CA LEU A 326 -8.02 16.55 13.13
C LEU A 326 -6.97 16.33 12.04
N TYR A 327 -5.76 16.92 12.20
CA TYR A 327 -4.61 16.67 11.33
C TYR A 327 -4.31 15.18 11.20
N ALA A 328 -4.13 14.50 12.34
CA ALA A 328 -3.72 13.11 12.37
C ALA A 328 -4.79 12.19 11.77
N VAL A 329 -6.06 12.31 12.19
CA VAL A 329 -7.17 11.48 11.70
C VAL A 329 -7.40 11.68 10.22
N SER A 330 -7.43 12.94 9.74
CA SER A 330 -7.69 13.23 8.33
C SER A 330 -6.53 12.81 7.42
N LEU A 331 -5.27 12.90 7.88
CA LEU A 331 -4.11 12.38 7.14
C LEU A 331 -4.21 10.86 6.96
N GLY A 332 -4.49 10.16 8.04
CA GLY A 332 -4.71 8.71 7.99
C GLY A 332 -5.88 8.35 7.09
N ALA A 333 -7.00 9.06 7.23
CA ALA A 333 -8.20 8.85 6.43
C ALA A 333 -7.94 9.06 4.92
N ALA A 334 -7.21 10.10 4.52
CA ALA A 334 -6.83 10.33 3.13
C ALA A 334 -6.03 9.15 2.55
N GLY A 335 -5.07 8.63 3.32
CA GLY A 335 -4.29 7.46 2.93
C GLY A 335 -5.12 6.19 2.82
N GLY A 336 -6.00 5.92 3.78
CA GLY A 336 -6.89 4.76 3.80
C GLY A 336 -7.90 4.79 2.64
N ALA A 337 -8.56 5.93 2.44
CA ALA A 337 -9.50 6.16 1.34
C ALA A 337 -8.83 5.93 -0.02
N THR A 338 -7.67 6.55 -0.27
CA THR A 338 -6.98 6.46 -1.55
C THR A 338 -6.52 5.05 -1.85
N ARG A 339 -6.02 4.29 -0.87
CA ARG A 339 -5.65 2.88 -1.06
C ARG A 339 -6.85 2.04 -1.47
N SER A 340 -7.99 2.15 -0.76
CA SER A 340 -9.20 1.38 -1.09
C SER A 340 -9.77 1.76 -2.44
N VAL A 341 -9.83 3.06 -2.77
CA VAL A 341 -10.32 3.55 -4.07
C VAL A 341 -9.45 3.06 -5.22
N SER A 342 -8.11 3.18 -5.10
CA SER A 342 -7.19 2.73 -6.15
C SER A 342 -7.26 1.23 -6.38
N ALA A 343 -7.28 0.45 -5.30
CA ALA A 343 -7.36 -1.00 -5.37
C ALA A 343 -8.66 -1.49 -6.01
N THR A 344 -9.76 -0.73 -5.86
CA THR A 344 -11.06 -1.08 -6.44
C THR A 344 -11.24 -0.58 -7.87
N LEU A 345 -10.84 0.68 -8.16
CA LEU A 345 -11.12 1.30 -9.46
C LEU A 345 -10.24 0.76 -10.57
N LEU A 346 -8.97 0.37 -10.30
CA LEU A 346 -8.10 -0.17 -11.35
C LEU A 346 -8.68 -1.45 -11.96
N PRO A 347 -9.03 -2.50 -11.20
CA PRO A 347 -9.62 -3.70 -11.78
C PRO A 347 -11.00 -3.44 -12.39
N ARG A 348 -11.78 -2.49 -11.83
CA ARG A 348 -13.11 -2.14 -12.35
C ARG A 348 -13.04 -1.45 -13.71
N TRP A 349 -12.02 -0.60 -13.96
CA TRP A 349 -11.89 0.16 -15.19
C TRP A 349 -11.16 -0.58 -16.30
N PHE A 350 -10.21 -1.47 -15.93
CA PHE A 350 -9.28 -2.08 -16.88
C PHE A 350 -9.36 -3.61 -16.93
N GLY A 351 -10.26 -4.22 -16.17
CA GLY A 351 -10.37 -5.68 -16.10
C GLY A 351 -9.31 -6.32 -15.20
N VAL A 352 -9.29 -7.66 -15.17
CA VAL A 352 -8.39 -8.43 -14.29
C VAL A 352 -7.32 -9.21 -15.04
N ARG A 353 -7.42 -9.32 -16.36
CA ARG A 353 -6.51 -10.14 -17.18
C ARG A 353 -5.06 -9.66 -17.12
N HIS A 354 -4.85 -8.34 -17.15
CA HIS A 354 -3.53 -7.68 -17.09
C HIS A 354 -3.39 -6.80 -15.84
N ILE A 355 -4.10 -7.15 -14.77
CA ILE A 355 -4.19 -6.28 -13.57
C ILE A 355 -2.85 -6.17 -12.84
N GLY A 356 -2.02 -7.21 -12.85
CA GLY A 356 -0.71 -7.19 -12.21
C GLY A 356 0.21 -6.15 -12.84
N GLU A 357 0.25 -6.07 -14.17
CA GLU A 357 1.06 -5.09 -14.91
C GLU A 357 0.57 -3.65 -14.69
N ILE A 358 -0.76 -3.47 -14.67
CA ILE A 358 -1.40 -2.17 -14.45
C ILE A 358 -1.16 -1.69 -13.00
N GLN A 359 -1.37 -2.57 -12.01
CA GLN A 359 -1.10 -2.26 -10.60
C GLN A 359 0.40 -2.09 -10.32
N GLY A 360 1.27 -2.84 -11.01
CA GLY A 360 2.72 -2.65 -10.94
C GLY A 360 3.14 -1.24 -11.39
N THR A 361 2.52 -0.72 -12.46
CA THR A 361 2.76 0.66 -12.90
C THR A 361 2.21 1.68 -11.90
N ALA A 362 1.03 1.43 -11.32
CA ALA A 362 0.46 2.28 -10.28
C ALA A 362 1.35 2.30 -9.02
N SER A 363 1.87 1.14 -8.63
CA SER A 363 2.80 1.01 -7.52
C SER A 363 4.11 1.74 -7.76
N PHE A 364 4.65 1.67 -8.99
CA PHE A 364 5.82 2.47 -9.38
C PHE A 364 5.60 3.96 -9.13
N VAL A 365 4.49 4.53 -9.65
CA VAL A 365 4.18 5.94 -9.49
C VAL A 365 4.01 6.31 -8.02
N ASN A 366 3.31 5.47 -7.26
CA ASN A 366 3.10 5.70 -5.82
C ASN A 366 4.43 5.66 -5.04
N VAL A 367 5.25 4.63 -5.22
CA VAL A 367 6.53 4.49 -4.50
C VAL A 367 7.49 5.63 -4.88
N ALA A 368 7.57 5.99 -6.16
CA ALA A 368 8.41 7.11 -6.61
C ALA A 368 7.95 8.45 -6.00
N SER A 369 6.63 8.69 -5.93
CA SER A 369 6.09 9.92 -5.36
C SER A 369 6.35 10.03 -3.86
N THR A 370 6.28 8.93 -3.11
CA THR A 370 6.58 8.92 -1.66
C THR A 370 8.03 9.33 -1.38
N ALA A 371 8.97 8.97 -2.25
CA ALA A 371 10.37 9.33 -2.08
C ALA A 371 10.63 10.84 -2.23
N LEU A 372 9.83 11.53 -3.05
CA LEU A 372 9.98 12.97 -3.31
C LEU A 372 9.39 13.84 -2.19
N GLY A 373 8.40 13.33 -1.45
CA GLY A 373 7.62 14.09 -0.48
C GLY A 373 8.45 14.86 0.55
N PRO A 374 9.30 14.18 1.33
CA PRO A 374 10.08 14.84 2.38
C PRO A 374 10.98 15.97 1.88
N VAL A 375 11.62 15.78 0.74
CA VAL A 375 12.49 16.80 0.13
C VAL A 375 11.68 18.00 -0.35
N ALA A 376 10.57 17.76 -1.07
CA ALA A 376 9.70 18.83 -1.57
C ALA A 376 9.13 19.66 -0.41
N PHE A 377 8.73 19.02 0.69
CA PHE A 377 8.18 19.71 1.85
C PHE A 377 9.24 20.50 2.62
N ALA A 378 10.47 19.96 2.73
CA ALA A 378 11.59 20.68 3.36
C ALA A 378 11.97 21.94 2.58
N LEU A 379 12.00 21.86 1.23
CA LEU A 379 12.25 23.04 0.37
C LEU A 379 11.15 24.10 0.52
N ALA A 380 9.89 23.67 0.51
CA ALA A 380 8.75 24.56 0.72
C ALA A 380 8.81 25.23 2.11
N ARG A 381 9.15 24.47 3.18
CA ARG A 381 9.36 25.01 4.52
C ARG A 381 10.42 26.11 4.53
N SER A 382 11.56 25.88 3.87
CA SER A 382 12.64 26.88 3.78
C SER A 382 12.20 28.13 3.01
N ALA A 383 11.41 27.97 1.96
CA ALA A 383 10.92 29.08 1.15
C ALA A 383 9.80 29.90 1.85
N THR A 384 8.97 29.26 2.67
CA THR A 384 7.82 29.89 3.34
C THR A 384 8.07 30.29 4.78
N GLY A 385 9.26 29.97 5.33
CA GLY A 385 9.65 30.29 6.70
C GLY A 385 9.03 29.38 7.77
N GLY A 386 8.32 28.31 7.42
CA GLY A 386 7.74 27.39 8.40
C GLY A 386 6.88 26.27 7.81
N TYR A 387 6.52 25.31 8.65
CA TYR A 387 5.69 24.16 8.23
C TYR A 387 4.27 24.59 7.82
N GLY A 388 3.69 25.58 8.51
CA GLY A 388 2.35 26.09 8.19
C GLY A 388 2.26 26.67 6.78
N GLY A 389 3.23 27.51 6.39
CA GLY A 389 3.32 28.04 5.03
C GLY A 389 3.50 26.95 3.99
N ALA A 390 4.39 25.98 4.23
CA ALA A 390 4.57 24.83 3.35
C ALA A 390 3.27 24.03 3.17
N ALA A 391 2.56 23.72 4.25
CA ALA A 391 1.31 22.98 4.22
C ALA A 391 0.24 23.70 3.39
N MET A 392 0.10 25.03 3.54
CA MET A 392 -0.84 25.83 2.74
C MET A 392 -0.53 25.80 1.26
N TRP A 393 0.73 25.90 0.87
CA TRP A 393 1.13 25.80 -0.55
C TRP A 393 0.78 24.46 -1.15
N PHE A 394 0.97 23.39 -0.39
CA PHE A 394 0.67 22.04 -0.89
C PHE A 394 -0.81 21.72 -0.98
N ILE A 395 -1.74 22.52 -0.45
CA ILE A 395 -3.20 22.37 -0.64
C ILE A 395 -3.58 22.45 -2.14
N LEU A 396 -2.84 23.21 -2.92
CA LEU A 396 -3.09 23.35 -4.36
C LEU A 396 -3.03 22.01 -5.12
N LEU A 397 -2.18 21.07 -4.69
CA LEU A 397 -2.02 19.76 -5.36
C LEU A 397 -3.27 18.88 -5.21
N PRO A 398 -3.77 18.56 -4.00
CA PRO A 398 -4.98 17.76 -3.86
C PRO A 398 -6.22 18.50 -4.38
N LEU A 399 -6.27 19.84 -4.30
CA LEU A 399 -7.34 20.64 -4.89
C LEU A 399 -7.40 20.44 -6.42
N ALA A 400 -6.27 20.63 -7.11
CA ALA A 400 -6.17 20.41 -8.55
C ALA A 400 -6.51 18.95 -8.93
N ALA A 401 -5.98 17.96 -8.20
CA ALA A 401 -6.26 16.55 -8.43
C ALA A 401 -7.75 16.24 -8.24
N GLY A 402 -8.38 16.79 -7.20
CA GLY A 402 -9.82 16.65 -6.93
C GLY A 402 -10.67 17.25 -8.05
N ILE A 403 -10.38 18.48 -8.50
CA ILE A 403 -11.08 19.15 -9.62
C ILE A 403 -10.95 18.32 -10.89
N VAL A 404 -9.74 17.91 -11.25
CA VAL A 404 -9.51 17.09 -12.44
C VAL A 404 -10.27 15.76 -12.38
N ALA A 405 -10.40 15.17 -11.21
CA ALA A 405 -11.15 13.92 -11.03
C ALA A 405 -12.65 14.07 -11.33
N THR A 406 -13.25 15.24 -11.10
CA THR A 406 -14.67 15.49 -11.45
C THR A 406 -14.94 15.45 -12.95
N THR A 407 -13.91 15.61 -13.78
CA THR A 407 -14.00 15.58 -15.25
C THR A 407 -13.97 14.16 -15.83
N ILE A 408 -13.80 13.12 -15.01
CA ILE A 408 -13.85 11.71 -15.45
C ILE A 408 -15.29 11.37 -15.84
N ARG A 409 -15.47 10.81 -17.04
CA ARG A 409 -16.79 10.29 -17.44
C ARG A 409 -17.18 9.12 -16.52
N PRO A 410 -18.39 9.14 -15.93
CA PRO A 410 -18.85 8.08 -15.05
C PRO A 410 -18.94 6.76 -15.81
N MET A 411 -18.48 5.66 -15.21
CA MET A 411 -18.88 4.32 -15.59
C MET A 411 -20.09 3.93 -14.73
N PRO A 412 -21.11 3.26 -15.31
CA PRO A 412 -22.21 2.77 -14.50
C PRO A 412 -21.68 1.82 -13.42
N PRO A 413 -22.31 1.81 -12.23
CA PRO A 413 -22.00 0.82 -11.21
C PRO A 413 -22.23 -0.59 -11.75
N PRO A 414 -21.51 -1.62 -11.25
CA PRO A 414 -21.80 -2.99 -11.63
C PRO A 414 -23.23 -3.33 -11.25
N ARG A 415 -23.99 -3.88 -12.21
CA ARG A 415 -25.36 -4.38 -11.99
C ARG A 415 -25.35 -5.67 -11.19
#